data_67ccc845b4b88450417ec28ccfd229f2
#
_entry.id   67ccc845b4b88450417ec28ccfd229f2
#
_cell.length_a   1.000
_cell.length_b   1.000
_cell.length_c   1.000
_cell.angle_alpha   90.00
_cell.angle_beta   90.00
_cell.angle_gamma   90.00
#
_symmetry.space_group_name_H-M   'P 1'
#
loop_
_entity.id
_entity.type
_entity.pdbx_description
1 polymer ?
#
loop_
_entity_poly.entity_id
_entity_poly.type
_entity_poly.pdbx_seq_one_letter_code
_entity_poly.pdbx_strand_id
1 'polypeptide(L)'
;MANFDRHVHNFGFIRNAEVLDGYRVAPLFDHGCEFYSRATTAELEARPYGWESNPFCEHPSQQLAPVEDLGWYDPSVLGGFAGDIAAVLGGNLEIDECCIAAVQKQTARQIAMVNTLAAERGLVVPGW
;
A
#
# COMPACT_ATOMS: atom_id res chain seq x y z
N MET A 1 -1.11 0.25 0.09
CA MET A 1 -0.77 0.34 1.52
C MET A 1 -1.39 1.61 2.07
N ALA A 2 -2.09 1.51 3.19
CA ALA A 2 -2.68 2.69 3.81
C ALA A 2 -1.58 3.54 4.44
N ASN A 3 -1.40 4.73 3.93
CA ASN A 3 -0.53 5.74 4.50
C ASN A 3 -1.36 7.00 4.72
N PHE A 4 -1.70 7.28 5.98
CA PHE A 4 -2.53 8.42 6.34
C PHE A 4 -1.73 9.71 6.57
N ASP A 5 -0.40 9.63 6.51
CA ASP A 5 0.50 10.77 6.66
C ASP A 5 1.22 11.14 5.36
N ARG A 6 0.73 10.67 4.22
CA ARG A 6 1.26 11.03 2.91
C ARG A 6 0.84 12.45 2.55
N HIS A 7 1.79 13.34 2.34
CA HIS A 7 1.56 14.73 1.95
C HIS A 7 2.58 15.16 0.88
N VAL A 8 2.43 16.37 0.36
CA VAL A 8 3.25 16.87 -0.76
C VAL A 8 4.75 16.89 -0.49
N HIS A 9 5.17 16.95 0.76
CA HIS A 9 6.59 16.91 1.13
C HIS A 9 7.17 15.50 1.16
N ASN A 10 6.35 14.46 1.02
CA ASN A 10 6.80 13.07 0.89
C ASN A 10 7.02 12.65 -0.58
N PHE A 11 6.95 13.60 -1.51
CA PHE A 11 7.24 13.42 -2.92
C PHE A 11 8.38 14.31 -3.32
N GLY A 12 9.19 13.87 -4.26
CA GLY A 12 10.32 14.65 -4.73
C GLY A 12 10.70 14.32 -6.17
N PHE A 13 11.51 15.19 -6.73
CA PHE A 13 12.14 14.97 -8.02
C PHE A 13 13.66 15.01 -7.84
N ILE A 14 14.33 14.09 -8.50
CA ILE A 14 15.79 14.09 -8.61
C ILE A 14 16.11 14.77 -9.92
N ARG A 15 16.97 15.78 -9.83
CA ARG A 15 17.50 16.52 -10.98
C ARG A 15 18.95 16.13 -11.20
N ASN A 16 19.36 16.00 -12.43
CA ASN A 16 20.78 15.87 -12.75
C ASN A 16 21.50 17.18 -12.45
N ALA A 17 22.51 17.12 -11.57
CA ALA A 17 23.23 18.31 -11.12
C ALA A 17 24.22 18.87 -12.16
N GLU A 18 24.66 18.05 -13.12
CA GLU A 18 25.67 18.44 -14.12
C GLU A 18 25.03 19.16 -15.31
N VAL A 19 23.92 18.63 -15.81
CA VAL A 19 23.24 19.19 -17.00
C VAL A 19 22.03 20.05 -16.66
N LEU A 20 21.62 20.08 -15.41
CA LEU A 20 20.50 20.86 -14.87
C LEU A 20 19.14 20.65 -15.58
N ASP A 21 19.04 19.65 -16.40
CA ASP A 21 17.83 19.15 -17.03
C ASP A 21 17.61 17.66 -16.67
N GLY A 22 16.55 17.06 -17.15
CA GLY A 22 16.25 15.68 -16.82
C GLY A 22 15.81 15.49 -15.37
N TYR A 23 14.51 15.57 -15.16
CA TYR A 23 13.88 15.28 -13.87
C TYR A 23 13.35 13.86 -13.87
N ARG A 24 13.52 13.17 -12.76
CA ARG A 24 12.85 11.89 -12.49
C ARG A 24 12.20 11.94 -11.13
N VAL A 25 11.13 11.19 -10.96
CA VAL A 25 10.48 11.04 -9.65
C VAL A 25 11.48 10.38 -8.69
N ALA A 26 11.64 10.95 -7.50
CA ALA A 26 12.42 10.33 -6.44
C ALA A 26 11.73 9.03 -5.99
N PRO A 27 12.48 8.04 -5.50
CA PRO A 27 11.88 6.94 -4.77
C PRO A 27 10.97 7.47 -3.66
N LEU A 28 9.86 6.81 -3.43
CA LEU A 28 8.98 7.17 -2.32
C LEU A 28 9.74 7.05 -0.99
N PHE A 29 9.52 7.99 -0.11
CA PHE A 29 10.15 8.04 1.21
C PHE A 29 9.12 8.40 2.27
N ASP A 30 9.53 8.33 3.55
CA ASP A 30 8.68 8.60 4.70
C ASP A 30 7.49 7.63 4.80
N HIS A 31 7.82 6.34 4.98
CA HIS A 31 6.87 5.25 5.11
C HIS A 31 6.51 4.92 6.56
N GLY A 32 6.93 5.75 7.53
CA GLY A 32 6.77 5.49 8.96
C GLY A 32 5.33 5.33 9.45
N CYS A 33 4.36 5.82 8.69
CA CYS A 33 2.93 5.71 9.00
C CYS A 33 2.20 4.68 8.11
N GLU A 34 2.93 3.79 7.48
CA GLU A 34 2.37 2.69 6.69
C GLU A 34 2.12 1.43 7.53
N PHE A 35 1.49 0.44 6.91
CA PHE A 35 1.18 -0.86 7.53
C PHE A 35 0.42 -0.75 8.85
N TYR A 36 -0.46 0.26 8.95
CA TYR A 36 -1.33 0.43 10.12
C TYR A 36 -0.57 0.67 11.45
N SER A 37 0.62 1.26 11.37
CA SER A 37 1.52 1.44 12.53
C SER A 37 0.90 2.16 13.75
N ARG A 38 -0.22 2.86 13.55
CA ARG A 38 -0.96 3.56 14.62
C ARG A 38 -2.33 2.93 14.91
N ALA A 39 -2.67 1.84 14.24
CA ALA A 39 -3.96 1.20 14.41
C ALA A 39 -3.94 0.18 15.55
N THR A 40 -4.98 0.19 16.35
CA THR A 40 -5.25 -0.90 17.28
C THR A 40 -5.84 -2.10 16.54
N THR A 41 -5.69 -3.31 17.11
CA THR A 41 -6.28 -4.53 16.55
C THR A 41 -7.79 -4.38 16.35
N ALA A 42 -8.50 -3.78 17.30
CA ALA A 42 -9.94 -3.55 17.22
C ALA A 42 -10.32 -2.62 16.05
N GLU A 43 -9.52 -1.58 15.79
CA GLU A 43 -9.74 -0.68 14.66
C GLU A 43 -9.49 -1.39 13.33
N LEU A 44 -8.47 -2.25 13.25
CA LEU A 44 -8.20 -3.05 12.06
C LEU A 44 -9.34 -4.01 11.74
N GLU A 45 -9.93 -4.62 12.77
CA GLU A 45 -11.07 -5.52 12.61
C GLU A 45 -12.36 -4.80 12.24
N ALA A 46 -12.59 -3.61 12.79
CA ALA A 46 -13.80 -2.83 12.56
C ALA A 46 -13.85 -2.18 11.16
N ARG A 47 -12.73 -2.02 10.49
CA ARG A 47 -12.62 -1.33 9.19
C ARG A 47 -12.21 -2.27 8.05
N PRO A 48 -13.10 -3.15 7.57
CA PRO A 48 -12.73 -4.20 6.61
C PRO A 48 -12.37 -3.69 5.21
N TYR A 49 -12.66 -2.43 4.86
CA TYR A 49 -12.53 -1.92 3.49
C TYR A 49 -11.54 -0.78 3.31
N GLY A 50 -10.71 -0.56 4.28
CA GLY A 50 -9.67 0.40 4.08
C GLY A 50 -9.55 1.40 5.20
N TRP A 51 -8.34 1.59 5.51
CA TRP A 51 -7.85 2.67 6.29
C TRP A 51 -7.82 3.91 5.41
N GLU A 52 -8.24 5.03 5.94
CA GLU A 52 -8.11 6.32 5.26
C GLU A 52 -6.67 6.53 4.83
N SER A 53 -6.48 7.03 3.62
CA SER A 53 -5.19 7.36 3.07
C SER A 53 -5.19 8.79 2.55
N ASN A 54 -4.12 9.51 2.76
CA ASN A 54 -3.90 10.83 2.19
C ASN A 54 -2.95 10.73 0.98
N PRO A 55 -2.87 11.76 0.10
CA PRO A 55 -3.56 13.06 0.19
C PRO A 55 -4.83 13.18 -0.65
N PHE A 56 -5.14 12.22 -1.55
CA PHE A 56 -6.11 12.46 -2.62
C PHE A 56 -7.54 12.06 -2.27
N CYS A 57 -7.72 10.94 -1.63
CA CYS A 57 -9.03 10.41 -1.26
C CYS A 57 -8.90 9.57 0.02
N GLU A 58 -9.99 9.50 0.78
CA GLU A 58 -10.03 8.73 2.03
C GLU A 58 -9.99 7.22 1.77
N HIS A 59 -10.68 6.75 0.73
CA HIS A 59 -10.72 5.32 0.41
C HIS A 59 -9.66 4.91 -0.61
N PRO A 60 -8.92 3.83 -0.38
CA PRO A 60 -7.91 3.33 -1.30
C PRO A 60 -8.44 3.04 -2.72
N SER A 61 -9.69 2.58 -2.86
CA SER A 61 -10.32 2.36 -4.16
C SER A 61 -10.50 3.66 -4.95
N GLN A 62 -10.82 4.76 -4.27
CA GLN A 62 -10.94 6.07 -4.89
C GLN A 62 -9.58 6.65 -5.29
N GLN A 63 -8.53 6.33 -4.55
CA GLN A 63 -7.16 6.73 -4.90
C GLN A 63 -6.67 6.09 -6.19
N LEU A 64 -7.17 4.90 -6.51
CA LEU A 64 -6.85 4.21 -7.78
C LEU A 64 -7.74 4.67 -8.94
N ALA A 65 -8.84 5.38 -8.67
CA ALA A 65 -9.75 5.84 -9.71
C ALA A 65 -9.06 6.70 -10.80
N PRO A 66 -8.18 7.68 -10.46
CA PRO A 66 -7.49 8.49 -11.46
C PRO A 66 -6.35 7.76 -12.20
N VAL A 67 -6.01 6.53 -11.81
CA VAL A 67 -4.97 5.76 -12.50
C VAL A 67 -5.56 5.18 -13.77
N GLU A 68 -5.23 5.75 -14.93
CA GLU A 68 -5.78 5.35 -16.23
C GLU A 68 -5.16 4.06 -16.75
N ASP A 69 -3.86 3.88 -16.54
CA ASP A 69 -3.10 2.72 -17.00
C ASP A 69 -2.53 1.93 -15.82
N LEU A 70 -2.89 0.67 -15.74
CA LEU A 70 -2.36 -0.30 -14.77
C LEU A 70 -1.39 -1.29 -15.39
N GLY A 71 -0.92 -1.06 -16.63
CA GLY A 71 0.03 -1.95 -17.30
C GLY A 71 1.38 -2.13 -16.59
N TRP A 72 1.69 -1.24 -15.66
CA TRP A 72 2.85 -1.36 -14.78
C TRP A 72 2.63 -2.30 -13.58
N TYR A 73 1.37 -2.66 -13.29
CA TYR A 73 1.01 -3.48 -12.15
C TYR A 73 1.12 -4.97 -12.48
N ASP A 74 1.97 -5.68 -11.77
CA ASP A 74 2.10 -7.13 -11.83
C ASP A 74 1.56 -7.74 -10.54
N PRO A 75 0.35 -8.32 -10.55
CA PRO A 75 -0.25 -8.92 -9.37
C PRO A 75 0.54 -10.12 -8.83
N SER A 76 1.36 -10.78 -9.65
CA SER A 76 2.15 -11.93 -9.21
C SER A 76 3.21 -11.56 -8.19
N VAL A 77 3.72 -10.32 -8.24
CA VAL A 77 4.72 -9.80 -7.30
C VAL A 77 4.20 -9.71 -5.87
N LEU A 78 2.87 -9.58 -5.72
CA LEU A 78 2.22 -9.50 -4.40
C LEU A 78 1.77 -10.88 -3.88
N GLY A 79 2.07 -11.95 -4.63
CA GLY A 79 1.82 -13.32 -4.18
C GLY A 79 2.61 -13.63 -2.89
N GLY A 80 1.90 -13.98 -1.80
CA GLY A 80 2.54 -14.26 -0.52
C GLY A 80 2.88 -13.04 0.34
N PHE A 81 2.85 -11.81 -0.20
CA PHE A 81 3.30 -10.60 0.47
C PHE A 81 2.67 -10.37 1.86
N ALA A 82 1.38 -10.69 2.03
CA ALA A 82 0.74 -10.59 3.35
C ALA A 82 1.34 -11.55 4.37
N GLY A 83 1.80 -12.73 3.94
CA GLY A 83 2.53 -13.68 4.77
C GLY A 83 3.92 -13.19 5.13
N ASP A 84 4.62 -12.58 4.17
CA ASP A 84 5.96 -12.02 4.39
C ASP A 84 5.91 -10.90 5.42
N ILE A 85 4.90 -10.01 5.36
CA ILE A 85 4.70 -8.98 6.38
C ILE A 85 4.48 -9.61 7.76
N ALA A 86 3.63 -10.64 7.86
CA ALA A 86 3.40 -11.31 9.14
C ALA A 86 4.69 -11.95 9.70
N ALA A 87 5.51 -12.53 8.83
CA ALA A 87 6.80 -13.11 9.24
C ALA A 87 7.78 -12.04 9.75
N VAL A 88 7.85 -10.89 9.07
CA VAL A 88 8.70 -9.76 9.51
C VAL A 88 8.23 -9.20 10.85
N LEU A 89 6.93 -8.97 11.02
CA LEU A 89 6.36 -8.47 12.27
C LEU A 89 6.52 -9.46 13.43
N GLY A 90 6.39 -10.76 13.14
CA GLY A 90 6.59 -11.85 14.11
C GLY A 90 8.02 -11.97 14.65
N GLY A 91 8.99 -11.34 13.98
CA GLY A 91 10.36 -11.17 14.50
C GLY A 91 10.48 -10.15 15.63
N ASN A 92 9.46 -9.35 15.89
CA ASN A 92 9.43 -8.38 16.99
C ASN A 92 8.56 -8.89 18.14
N LEU A 93 9.18 -9.19 19.28
CA LEU A 93 8.51 -9.72 20.46
C LEU A 93 7.56 -8.72 21.17
N GLU A 94 7.59 -7.46 20.78
CA GLU A 94 6.70 -6.42 21.34
C GLU A 94 5.35 -6.36 20.61
N ILE A 95 5.22 -7.04 19.47
CA ILE A 95 3.98 -7.06 18.66
C ILE A 95 3.23 -8.36 18.97
N ASP A 96 2.00 -8.24 19.46
CA ASP A 96 1.20 -9.41 19.77
C ASP A 96 0.69 -10.13 18.52
N GLU A 97 0.45 -11.43 18.63
CA GLU A 97 0.02 -12.28 17.52
C GLU A 97 -1.32 -11.85 16.91
N CYS A 98 -2.23 -11.31 17.73
CA CYS A 98 -3.53 -10.83 17.24
C CYS A 98 -3.35 -9.60 16.34
N CYS A 99 -2.44 -8.70 16.70
CA CYS A 99 -2.08 -7.55 15.88
C CYS A 99 -1.48 -8.00 14.55
N ILE A 100 -0.52 -8.94 14.59
CA ILE A 100 0.12 -9.49 13.38
C ILE A 100 -0.94 -10.10 12.44
N ALA A 101 -1.83 -10.93 12.98
CA ALA A 101 -2.90 -11.55 12.20
C ALA A 101 -3.87 -10.51 11.60
N ALA A 102 -4.20 -9.45 12.34
CA ALA A 102 -5.05 -8.37 11.85
C ALA A 102 -4.38 -7.59 10.71
N VAL A 103 -3.10 -7.26 10.83
CA VAL A 103 -2.32 -6.58 9.78
C VAL A 103 -2.22 -7.46 8.53
N GLN A 104 -1.90 -8.75 8.69
CA GLN A 104 -1.87 -9.71 7.60
C GLN A 104 -3.19 -9.77 6.84
N LYS A 105 -4.29 -9.90 7.57
CA LYS A 105 -5.64 -9.95 6.99
C LYS A 105 -6.00 -8.67 6.24
N GLN A 106 -5.67 -7.50 6.79
CA GLN A 106 -5.94 -6.23 6.13
C GLN A 106 -5.08 -6.05 4.87
N THR A 107 -3.82 -6.45 4.93
CA THR A 107 -2.94 -6.42 3.75
C THR A 107 -3.48 -7.31 2.63
N ALA A 108 -3.89 -8.54 2.95
CA ALA A 108 -4.49 -9.44 1.97
C ALA A 108 -5.76 -8.85 1.34
N ARG A 109 -6.62 -8.19 2.12
CA ARG A 109 -7.82 -7.51 1.61
C ARG A 109 -7.51 -6.35 0.68
N GLN A 110 -6.48 -5.55 0.99
CA GLN A 110 -6.06 -4.47 0.10
C GLN A 110 -5.50 -4.99 -1.22
N ILE A 111 -4.71 -6.05 -1.18
CA ILE A 111 -4.22 -6.72 -2.39
C ILE A 111 -5.39 -7.22 -3.23
N ALA A 112 -6.35 -7.91 -2.62
CA ALA A 112 -7.54 -8.39 -3.32
C ALA A 112 -8.35 -7.25 -3.97
N MET A 113 -8.50 -6.12 -3.27
CA MET A 113 -9.17 -4.93 -3.81
C MET A 113 -8.45 -4.38 -5.05
N VAL A 114 -7.13 -4.22 -4.99
CA VAL A 114 -6.35 -3.73 -6.14
C VAL A 114 -6.45 -4.68 -7.32
N ASN A 115 -6.38 -5.98 -7.07
CA ASN A 115 -6.52 -7.01 -8.11
C ASN A 115 -7.90 -7.00 -8.75
N THR A 116 -8.96 -6.81 -7.96
CA THR A 116 -10.32 -6.68 -8.49
C THR A 116 -10.43 -5.46 -9.41
N LEU A 117 -9.93 -4.31 -8.98
CA LEU A 117 -9.93 -3.08 -9.79
C LEU A 117 -9.08 -3.24 -11.07
N ALA A 118 -7.96 -3.92 -10.98
CA ALA A 118 -7.12 -4.20 -12.14
C ALA A 118 -7.84 -5.12 -13.15
N ALA A 119 -8.51 -6.17 -12.67
CA ALA A 119 -9.30 -7.07 -13.51
C ALA A 119 -10.48 -6.35 -14.18
N GLU A 120 -11.19 -5.49 -13.47
CA GLU A 120 -12.28 -4.66 -14.00
C GLU A 120 -11.80 -3.73 -15.14
N ARG A 121 -10.52 -3.37 -15.14
CA ARG A 121 -9.88 -2.57 -16.18
C ARG A 121 -9.20 -3.39 -17.27
N GLY A 122 -9.44 -4.68 -17.31
CA GLY A 122 -8.97 -5.60 -18.36
C GLY A 122 -7.54 -6.11 -18.16
N LEU A 123 -6.92 -5.90 -17.01
CA LEU A 123 -5.67 -6.55 -16.68
C LEU A 123 -5.93 -8.02 -16.33
N VAL A 124 -5.19 -8.93 -16.95
CA VAL A 124 -5.26 -10.36 -16.62
C VAL A 124 -4.57 -10.58 -15.27
N VAL A 125 -5.35 -10.79 -14.24
CA VAL A 125 -4.85 -11.18 -12.92
C VAL A 125 -4.79 -12.71 -12.89
N PRO A 126 -3.60 -13.33 -12.72
CA PRO A 126 -3.50 -14.77 -12.57
C PRO A 126 -4.40 -15.24 -11.43
N GLY A 127 -5.13 -16.33 -11.66
CA GLY A 127 -6.19 -16.81 -10.77
C GLY A 127 -5.75 -16.96 -9.31
N TRP A 128 -6.58 -16.49 -8.46
CA TRP A 128 -6.54 -16.61 -7.00
C TRP A 128 -7.19 -17.93 -6.58
#